data_e3af79dcc187847c3c51e418dd0221f2
#
_entry.id   e3af79dcc187847c3c51e418dd0221f2
#
_cell.length_a   1.000
_cell.length_b   1.000
_cell.length_c   1.000
_cell.angle_alpha   90.00
_cell.angle_beta   90.00
_cell.angle_gamma   90.00
#
_symmetry.space_group_name_H-M   'P 1'
#
loop_
_entity.id
_entity.type
_entity.pdbx_description
1 polymer ?
#
loop_
_entity_poly.entity_id
_entity_poly.type
_entity_poly.pdbx_seq_one_letter_code
_entity_poly.pdbx_strand_id
1 'polypeptide(L)'
;MKLTKQLTSLIGFTVAGFMFLSCSDSEKANYQIIPIPQEIKLAEQGEFLLNEGTKVLYPEGNAKMQNNANFLAEYVKEKTGIELDVTTGTEGKGIILQVKENKNAPESYTLKVSADKVVICGGSEAGVFYGIQTLRKSLPVTDNGKVALPAVEINDAPRFSYRGGMLDVARHYFTLDSVKRYIDLLAMHNINRFHWHLSEDQGWRIEIKCRPLLTEKGSKRTETVIGRNSGVYDGKPYGGFYTQEEAREIVAYAADRYITVIPEIDMPGHMMGALH
;
A
#
# COMPACT_ATOMS: atom_id res chain seq x y z
N MET A 1 25.73 32.81 -84.53
CA MET A 1 24.40 32.18 -84.45
C MET A 1 24.50 30.81 -83.86
N LYS A 2 24.47 30.66 -82.51
CA LYS A 2 24.58 29.37 -81.85
C LYS A 2 23.46 29.31 -80.78
N LEU A 3 22.55 28.35 -80.96
CA LEU A 3 21.49 27.98 -80.01
C LEU A 3 22.13 27.25 -78.85
N THR A 4 21.93 27.76 -77.64
CA THR A 4 22.21 27.02 -76.40
C THR A 4 20.92 26.49 -75.85
N LYS A 5 20.78 25.16 -75.83
CA LYS A 5 19.72 24.44 -75.12
C LYS A 5 20.03 24.42 -73.62
N GLN A 6 19.16 25.01 -72.80
CA GLN A 6 19.14 24.79 -71.36
C GLN A 6 18.39 23.49 -71.03
N LEU A 7 19.10 22.59 -70.35
CA LEU A 7 18.58 21.36 -69.79
C LEU A 7 18.21 21.64 -68.33
N THR A 8 16.94 21.76 -68.04
CA THR A 8 16.43 21.84 -66.64
C THR A 8 16.35 20.43 -66.04
N SER A 9 17.29 20.15 -65.14
CA SER A 9 17.27 18.91 -64.34
C SER A 9 16.28 19.09 -63.19
N LEU A 10 15.24 18.29 -63.16
CA LEU A 10 14.24 18.20 -62.08
C LEU A 10 14.80 17.20 -61.04
N ILE A 11 15.35 17.71 -59.97
CA ILE A 11 15.76 16.87 -58.82
C ILE A 11 14.53 16.64 -57.93
N GLY A 12 13.94 15.45 -58.02
CA GLY A 12 12.90 15.00 -57.13
C GLY A 12 13.49 14.65 -55.77
N PHE A 13 13.21 15.45 -54.74
CA PHE A 13 13.49 15.12 -53.36
C PHE A 13 12.43 14.14 -52.84
N THR A 14 12.75 12.86 -52.77
CA THR A 14 11.95 11.87 -52.06
C THR A 14 12.28 12.03 -50.58
N VAL A 15 11.39 12.68 -49.83
CA VAL A 15 11.45 12.70 -48.35
C VAL A 15 10.97 11.33 -47.87
N ALA A 16 11.91 10.43 -47.59
CA ALA A 16 11.63 9.21 -46.86
C ALA A 16 11.33 9.60 -45.38
N GLY A 17 10.03 9.66 -45.08
CA GLY A 17 9.57 9.82 -43.70
C GLY A 17 9.97 8.59 -42.88
N PHE A 18 11.07 8.68 -42.13
CA PHE A 18 11.35 7.75 -41.04
C PHE A 18 10.30 7.99 -39.98
N MET A 19 9.22 7.18 -39.98
CA MET A 19 8.41 6.99 -38.79
C MET A 19 9.33 6.34 -37.72
N PHE A 20 9.84 7.14 -36.81
CA PHE A 20 10.34 6.62 -35.56
C PHE A 20 9.14 6.01 -34.83
N LEU A 21 8.94 4.70 -34.98
CA LEU A 21 8.20 3.92 -34.00
C LEU A 21 8.98 4.05 -32.69
N SER A 22 8.59 5.02 -31.87
CA SER A 22 8.98 5.05 -30.48
C SER A 22 8.36 3.80 -29.83
N CYS A 23 9.09 2.69 -29.83
CA CYS A 23 8.85 1.63 -28.86
C CYS A 23 9.13 2.30 -27.50
N SER A 24 8.09 2.74 -26.82
CA SER A 24 8.25 3.05 -25.38
C SER A 24 8.56 1.71 -24.72
N ASP A 25 9.82 1.53 -24.32
CA ASP A 25 10.20 0.37 -23.52
C ASP A 25 9.32 0.34 -22.28
N SER A 26 8.65 -0.79 -22.04
CA SER A 26 7.88 -0.98 -20.82
C SER A 26 8.82 -0.97 -19.62
N GLU A 27 8.51 -0.18 -18.60
CA GLU A 27 9.27 -0.24 -17.37
C GLU A 27 9.08 -1.60 -16.67
N LYS A 28 10.15 -2.10 -16.03
CA LYS A 28 10.15 -3.45 -15.47
C LYS A 28 9.96 -3.43 -13.96
N ALA A 29 9.15 -4.36 -13.46
CA ALA A 29 9.05 -4.63 -12.04
C ALA A 29 10.37 -5.16 -11.49
N ASN A 30 10.69 -4.78 -10.24
CA ASN A 30 11.86 -5.21 -9.52
C ASN A 30 11.47 -5.94 -8.23
N TYR A 31 11.83 -7.21 -8.10
CA TYR A 31 11.49 -8.04 -6.94
C TYR A 31 12.49 -7.93 -5.78
N GLN A 32 13.44 -7.01 -5.83
CA GLN A 32 14.31 -6.66 -4.69
C GLN A 32 13.56 -5.74 -3.72
N ILE A 33 12.70 -6.32 -2.91
CA ILE A 33 11.75 -5.61 -2.04
C ILE A 33 12.04 -5.85 -0.55
N ILE A 34 11.47 -5.01 0.32
CA ILE A 34 11.52 -5.16 1.78
C ILE A 34 10.09 -5.25 2.34
N PRO A 35 9.78 -6.26 3.19
CA PRO A 35 10.62 -7.39 3.61
C PRO A 35 11.03 -8.28 2.44
N ILE A 36 12.20 -8.92 2.55
CA ILE A 36 12.69 -9.85 1.53
C ILE A 36 11.88 -11.16 1.66
N PRO A 37 11.22 -11.63 0.60
CA PRO A 37 10.55 -12.93 0.60
C PRO A 37 11.54 -14.09 0.88
N GLN A 38 11.04 -15.18 1.46
CA GLN A 38 11.87 -16.35 1.81
C GLN A 38 12.50 -17.00 0.58
N GLU A 39 11.80 -17.01 -0.53
CA GLU A 39 12.31 -17.60 -1.78
C GLU A 39 11.85 -16.77 -2.98
N ILE A 40 12.81 -16.44 -3.86
CA ILE A 40 12.57 -15.76 -5.14
C ILE A 40 13.32 -16.53 -6.22
N LYS A 41 12.58 -17.05 -7.20
CA LYS A 41 13.13 -17.75 -8.37
C LYS A 41 12.75 -16.98 -9.62
N LEU A 42 13.70 -16.23 -10.18
CA LEU A 42 13.52 -15.56 -11.47
C LEU A 42 13.62 -16.62 -12.58
N ALA A 43 12.72 -16.56 -13.55
CA ALA A 43 12.86 -17.34 -14.77
C ALA A 43 13.82 -16.62 -15.73
N GLU A 44 14.53 -17.40 -16.57
CA GLU A 44 15.46 -16.84 -17.55
C GLU A 44 14.75 -16.05 -18.66
N GLN A 45 13.49 -16.38 -18.95
CA GLN A 45 12.70 -15.76 -20.02
C GLN A 45 11.22 -15.67 -19.64
N GLY A 46 10.53 -14.72 -20.29
CA GLY A 46 9.10 -14.47 -20.14
C GLY A 46 8.81 -13.28 -19.24
N GLU A 47 7.76 -12.58 -19.59
CA GLU A 47 7.24 -11.45 -18.79
C GLU A 47 5.72 -11.34 -19.04
N PHE A 48 5.00 -10.92 -18.02
CA PHE A 48 3.59 -10.54 -18.13
C PHE A 48 3.52 -9.03 -18.39
N LEU A 49 2.78 -8.63 -19.43
CA LEU A 49 2.60 -7.22 -19.74
C LEU A 49 1.33 -6.70 -19.06
N LEU A 50 1.52 -5.88 -18.04
CA LEU A 50 0.46 -5.17 -17.33
C LEU A 50 0.11 -3.91 -18.12
N ASN A 51 -1.16 -3.76 -18.48
CA ASN A 51 -1.69 -2.65 -19.27
C ASN A 51 -3.15 -2.37 -18.91
N GLU A 52 -3.71 -1.31 -19.50
CA GLU A 52 -5.13 -0.97 -19.37
C GLU A 52 -6.04 -2.17 -19.63
N GLY A 53 -7.08 -2.31 -18.80
CA GLY A 53 -8.06 -3.38 -18.91
C GLY A 53 -7.53 -4.78 -18.53
N THR A 54 -6.30 -4.89 -18.00
CA THR A 54 -5.85 -6.15 -17.40
C THR A 54 -6.80 -6.56 -16.29
N LYS A 55 -7.34 -7.78 -16.38
CA LYS A 55 -8.32 -8.28 -15.40
C LYS A 55 -7.68 -8.71 -14.10
N VAL A 56 -8.32 -8.36 -12.98
CA VAL A 56 -8.06 -8.93 -11.66
C VAL A 56 -9.23 -9.85 -11.31
N LEU A 57 -8.97 -11.15 -11.27
CA LEU A 57 -9.96 -12.19 -11.04
C LEU A 57 -9.95 -12.65 -9.58
N TYR A 58 -11.10 -12.70 -8.95
CA TYR A 58 -11.27 -13.18 -7.58
C TYR A 58 -12.47 -14.13 -7.45
N PRO A 59 -12.49 -15.06 -6.44
CA PRO A 59 -13.59 -16.02 -6.27
C PRO A 59 -14.91 -15.32 -5.94
N GLU A 60 -15.98 -15.70 -6.64
CA GLU A 60 -17.34 -15.19 -6.39
C GLU A 60 -17.79 -15.48 -4.94
N GLY A 61 -18.58 -14.55 -4.36
CA GLY A 61 -19.13 -14.69 -3.02
C GLY A 61 -18.14 -14.44 -1.86
N ASN A 62 -16.88 -14.12 -2.15
CA ASN A 62 -15.88 -13.81 -1.12
C ASN A 62 -15.59 -12.30 -1.06
N ALA A 63 -16.28 -11.60 -0.14
CA ALA A 63 -16.14 -10.15 0.03
C ALA A 63 -14.71 -9.70 0.40
N LYS A 64 -13.96 -10.52 1.17
CA LYS A 64 -12.57 -10.20 1.51
C LYS A 64 -11.66 -10.28 0.29
N MET A 65 -11.89 -11.25 -0.60
CA MET A 65 -11.14 -11.38 -1.84
C MET A 65 -11.50 -10.26 -2.84
N GLN A 66 -12.76 -9.83 -2.86
CA GLN A 66 -13.16 -8.64 -3.61
C GLN A 66 -12.41 -7.40 -3.12
N ASN A 67 -12.32 -7.21 -1.80
CA ASN A 67 -11.58 -6.11 -1.18
C ASN A 67 -10.09 -6.17 -1.54
N ASN A 68 -9.49 -7.36 -1.48
CA ASN A 68 -8.11 -7.57 -1.92
C ASN A 68 -7.89 -7.22 -3.39
N ALA A 69 -8.83 -7.58 -4.27
CA ALA A 69 -8.75 -7.25 -5.69
C ALA A 69 -8.85 -5.73 -5.93
N ASN A 70 -9.73 -5.04 -5.20
CA ASN A 70 -9.85 -3.59 -5.24
C ASN A 70 -8.55 -2.91 -4.77
N PHE A 71 -7.96 -3.34 -3.65
CA PHE A 71 -6.66 -2.83 -3.18
C PHE A 71 -5.57 -3.00 -4.23
N LEU A 72 -5.52 -4.16 -4.89
CA LEU A 72 -4.54 -4.37 -5.95
C LEU A 72 -4.73 -3.38 -7.10
N ALA A 73 -5.97 -3.17 -7.55
CA ALA A 73 -6.28 -2.23 -8.62
C ALA A 73 -5.91 -0.79 -8.23
N GLU A 74 -6.24 -0.36 -7.00
CA GLU A 74 -5.86 0.94 -6.47
C GLU A 74 -4.34 1.13 -6.41
N TYR A 75 -3.60 0.14 -5.92
CA TYR A 75 -2.14 0.20 -5.81
C TYR A 75 -1.43 0.24 -7.17
N VAL A 76 -1.96 -0.48 -8.16
CA VAL A 76 -1.45 -0.43 -9.52
C VAL A 76 -1.71 0.95 -10.11
N LYS A 77 -2.93 1.46 -10.00
CA LYS A 77 -3.30 2.81 -10.49
C LYS A 77 -2.44 3.90 -9.84
N GLU A 78 -2.25 3.84 -8.51
CA GLU A 78 -1.42 4.81 -7.76
C GLU A 78 0.02 4.87 -8.28
N LYS A 79 0.60 3.72 -8.63
CA LYS A 79 2.01 3.62 -9.03
C LYS A 79 2.26 3.81 -10.51
N THR A 80 1.33 3.41 -11.34
CA THR A 80 1.56 3.23 -12.78
C THR A 80 0.55 3.98 -13.66
N GLY A 81 -0.49 4.55 -13.08
CA GLY A 81 -1.61 5.13 -13.81
C GLY A 81 -2.52 4.11 -14.49
N ILE A 82 -2.17 2.81 -14.51
CA ILE A 82 -2.92 1.77 -15.21
C ILE A 82 -4.20 1.42 -14.44
N GLU A 83 -5.34 1.44 -15.11
CA GLU A 83 -6.61 0.98 -14.55
C GLU A 83 -6.83 -0.50 -14.86
N LEU A 84 -7.17 -1.27 -13.82
CA LEU A 84 -7.43 -2.71 -13.91
C LEU A 84 -8.93 -3.00 -13.82
N ASP A 85 -9.38 -4.04 -14.53
CA ASP A 85 -10.75 -4.51 -14.50
C ASP A 85 -10.94 -5.57 -13.39
N VAL A 86 -11.58 -5.19 -12.27
CA VAL A 86 -11.87 -6.12 -11.17
C VAL A 86 -13.16 -6.89 -11.47
N THR A 87 -13.06 -8.22 -11.52
CA THR A 87 -14.22 -9.09 -11.82
C THR A 87 -14.11 -10.46 -11.15
N THR A 88 -15.22 -11.15 -11.02
CA THR A 88 -15.24 -12.52 -10.48
C THR A 88 -14.67 -13.52 -11.49
N GLY A 89 -13.98 -14.54 -10.97
CA GLY A 89 -13.40 -15.62 -11.76
C GLY A 89 -12.23 -16.29 -11.02
N THR A 90 -11.90 -17.49 -11.42
CA THR A 90 -10.81 -18.30 -10.83
C THR A 90 -9.80 -18.77 -11.86
N GLU A 91 -10.09 -18.55 -13.14
CA GLU A 91 -9.26 -18.97 -14.28
C GLU A 91 -9.29 -17.93 -15.39
N GLY A 92 -8.26 -17.91 -16.23
CA GLY A 92 -8.18 -17.03 -17.39
C GLY A 92 -6.84 -16.31 -17.49
N LYS A 93 -6.80 -15.27 -18.35
CA LYS A 93 -5.68 -14.33 -18.48
C LYS A 93 -5.85 -13.16 -17.51
N GLY A 94 -4.75 -12.63 -17.03
CA GLY A 94 -4.73 -11.50 -16.10
C GLY A 94 -4.12 -11.87 -14.75
N ILE A 95 -4.53 -11.17 -13.70
CA ILE A 95 -4.09 -11.42 -12.32
C ILE A 95 -5.17 -12.22 -11.60
N ILE A 96 -4.83 -13.38 -11.09
CA ILE A 96 -5.77 -14.30 -10.46
C ILE A 96 -5.45 -14.38 -8.97
N LEU A 97 -6.43 -14.06 -8.14
CA LEU A 97 -6.35 -14.15 -6.69
C LEU A 97 -7.02 -15.45 -6.22
N GLN A 98 -6.29 -16.26 -5.46
CA GLN A 98 -6.77 -17.57 -5.01
C GLN A 98 -6.45 -17.78 -3.53
N VAL A 99 -7.30 -18.54 -2.85
CA VAL A 99 -7.04 -19.05 -1.50
C VAL A 99 -6.94 -20.57 -1.58
N LYS A 100 -5.82 -21.10 -1.09
CA LYS A 100 -5.65 -22.53 -0.80
C LYS A 100 -5.38 -22.66 0.69
N GLU A 101 -6.43 -22.94 1.44
CA GLU A 101 -6.40 -22.93 2.90
C GLU A 101 -5.19 -23.71 3.46
N ASN A 102 -4.39 -23.04 4.28
CA ASN A 102 -3.28 -23.61 5.01
C ASN A 102 -3.37 -23.20 6.48
N LYS A 103 -3.97 -24.03 7.32
CA LYS A 103 -4.18 -23.74 8.75
C LYS A 103 -2.87 -23.59 9.54
N ASN A 104 -1.77 -24.22 9.08
CA ASN A 104 -0.47 -24.14 9.74
C ASN A 104 0.32 -22.88 9.36
N ALA A 105 0.01 -22.27 8.22
CA ALA A 105 0.64 -21.07 7.73
C ALA A 105 -0.39 -20.18 6.99
N PRO A 106 -1.39 -19.61 7.69
CA PRO A 106 -2.48 -18.88 7.06
C PRO A 106 -2.02 -17.61 6.35
N GLU A 107 -0.91 -17.03 6.78
CA GLU A 107 -0.34 -15.82 6.19
C GLU A 107 0.70 -16.11 5.08
N SER A 108 0.92 -17.39 4.72
CA SER A 108 1.79 -17.75 3.61
C SER A 108 1.16 -17.40 2.26
N TYR A 109 1.99 -17.16 1.25
CA TYR A 109 1.54 -16.97 -0.12
C TYR A 109 2.56 -17.44 -1.15
N THR A 110 2.08 -17.67 -2.37
CA THR A 110 2.88 -17.79 -3.57
C THR A 110 2.48 -16.69 -4.55
N LEU A 111 3.44 -16.05 -5.20
CA LEU A 111 3.24 -15.15 -6.32
C LEU A 111 3.96 -15.75 -7.52
N LYS A 112 3.22 -16.12 -8.56
CA LYS A 112 3.76 -16.67 -9.79
C LYS A 112 3.40 -15.80 -10.98
N VAL A 113 4.42 -15.32 -11.68
CA VAL A 113 4.30 -14.56 -12.91
C VAL A 113 4.75 -15.42 -14.08
N SER A 114 3.91 -15.52 -15.10
CA SER A 114 4.19 -16.15 -16.38
C SER A 114 3.76 -15.23 -17.51
N ALA A 115 4.07 -15.52 -18.76
CA ALA A 115 3.73 -14.67 -19.90
C ALA A 115 2.20 -14.42 -20.04
N ASP A 116 1.36 -15.38 -19.63
CA ASP A 116 -0.10 -15.30 -19.83
C ASP A 116 -0.86 -14.80 -18.58
N LYS A 117 -0.29 -14.96 -17.40
CA LYS A 117 -1.01 -14.66 -16.15
C LYS A 117 -0.09 -14.45 -14.96
N VAL A 118 -0.61 -13.72 -13.98
CA VAL A 118 -0.08 -13.61 -12.62
C VAL A 118 -1.03 -14.35 -11.69
N VAL A 119 -0.51 -15.22 -10.82
CA VAL A 119 -1.32 -15.92 -9.81
C VAL A 119 -0.79 -15.57 -8.43
N ILE A 120 -1.65 -15.04 -7.57
CA ILE A 120 -1.38 -14.83 -6.15
C ILE A 120 -2.26 -15.80 -5.37
N CYS A 121 -1.63 -16.78 -4.73
CA CYS A 121 -2.31 -17.82 -3.95
C CYS A 121 -1.88 -17.73 -2.49
N GLY A 122 -2.81 -17.44 -1.59
CA GLY A 122 -2.55 -17.34 -0.15
C GLY A 122 -3.05 -18.55 0.64
N GLY A 123 -2.44 -18.81 1.81
CA GLY A 123 -2.96 -19.77 2.79
C GLY A 123 -4.26 -19.31 3.45
N SER A 124 -4.61 -18.05 3.31
CA SER A 124 -5.88 -17.39 3.65
C SER A 124 -5.99 -16.11 2.82
N GLU A 125 -7.08 -15.36 2.98
CA GLU A 125 -7.23 -14.03 2.36
C GLU A 125 -6.13 -13.04 2.81
N ALA A 126 -5.64 -13.17 4.06
CA ALA A 126 -4.51 -12.38 4.55
C ALA A 126 -3.21 -12.71 3.78
N GLY A 127 -2.96 -13.98 3.52
CA GLY A 127 -1.82 -14.41 2.69
C GLY A 127 -1.88 -13.82 1.28
N VAL A 128 -3.07 -13.81 0.65
CA VAL A 128 -3.27 -13.15 -0.65
C VAL A 128 -2.94 -11.66 -0.56
N PHE A 129 -3.41 -10.98 0.49
CA PHE A 129 -3.12 -9.56 0.71
C PHE A 129 -1.60 -9.30 0.81
N TYR A 130 -0.83 -10.15 1.50
CA TYR A 130 0.62 -10.01 1.57
C TYR A 130 1.32 -10.27 0.22
N GLY A 131 0.80 -11.21 -0.56
CA GLY A 131 1.24 -11.39 -1.95
C GLY A 131 0.98 -10.15 -2.83
N ILE A 132 -0.16 -9.49 -2.63
CA ILE A 132 -0.49 -8.20 -3.25
C ILE A 132 0.50 -7.11 -2.83
N GLN A 133 0.85 -7.02 -1.53
CA GLN A 133 1.84 -6.04 -1.08
C GLN A 133 3.23 -6.29 -1.69
N THR A 134 3.59 -7.56 -1.93
CA THR A 134 4.80 -7.94 -2.64
C THR A 134 4.78 -7.45 -4.09
N LEU A 135 3.70 -7.71 -4.82
CA LEU A 135 3.55 -7.20 -6.19
C LEU A 135 3.55 -5.66 -6.21
N ARG A 136 2.79 -5.00 -5.32
CA ARG A 136 2.76 -3.54 -5.18
C ARG A 136 4.16 -2.93 -5.04
N LYS A 137 4.99 -3.50 -4.17
CA LYS A 137 6.35 -3.01 -3.92
C LYS A 137 7.28 -3.23 -5.11
N SER A 138 7.02 -4.26 -5.90
CA SER A 138 7.81 -4.59 -7.09
C SER A 138 7.53 -3.67 -8.28
N LEU A 139 6.38 -3.01 -8.32
CA LEU A 139 5.98 -2.12 -9.43
C LEU A 139 6.85 -0.86 -9.46
N PRO A 140 7.28 -0.41 -10.66
CA PRO A 140 7.88 0.91 -10.83
C PRO A 140 6.86 2.02 -10.58
N VAL A 141 7.34 3.24 -10.35
CA VAL A 141 6.52 4.45 -10.39
C VAL A 141 6.64 5.02 -11.81
N THR A 142 5.55 4.98 -12.57
CA THR A 142 5.55 5.39 -13.97
C THR A 142 4.15 5.83 -14.39
N ASP A 143 4.04 6.56 -15.47
CA ASP A 143 2.79 6.95 -16.14
C ASP A 143 2.74 6.47 -17.61
N ASN A 144 3.63 5.56 -17.98
CA ASN A 144 3.78 5.07 -19.36
C ASN A 144 2.65 4.14 -19.84
N GLY A 145 1.68 3.78 -18.95
CA GLY A 145 0.55 2.91 -19.30
C GLY A 145 0.90 1.45 -19.59
N LYS A 146 2.17 1.03 -19.39
CA LYS A 146 2.64 -0.34 -19.58
C LYS A 146 3.77 -0.68 -18.62
N VAL A 147 3.63 -1.80 -17.91
CA VAL A 147 4.65 -2.33 -17.01
C VAL A 147 4.88 -3.80 -17.33
N ALA A 148 6.14 -4.17 -17.53
CA ALA A 148 6.54 -5.56 -17.68
C ALA A 148 6.83 -6.17 -16.32
N LEU A 149 6.19 -7.30 -16.01
CA LEU A 149 6.46 -8.12 -14.84
C LEU A 149 7.30 -9.31 -15.29
N PRO A 150 8.63 -9.34 -15.04
CA PRO A 150 9.46 -10.49 -15.37
C PRO A 150 8.93 -11.76 -14.72
N ALA A 151 9.02 -12.89 -15.43
CA ALA A 151 8.54 -14.17 -14.93
C ALA A 151 9.32 -14.57 -13.66
N VAL A 152 8.58 -14.91 -12.62
CA VAL A 152 9.12 -15.20 -11.28
C VAL A 152 8.19 -16.16 -10.54
N GLU A 153 8.77 -16.92 -9.63
CA GLU A 153 8.06 -17.64 -8.59
C GLU A 153 8.59 -17.19 -7.23
N ILE A 154 7.71 -16.62 -6.41
CA ILE A 154 8.01 -16.15 -5.05
C ILE A 154 7.19 -17.00 -4.09
N ASN A 155 7.86 -17.60 -3.11
CA ASN A 155 7.23 -18.30 -2.01
C ASN A 155 7.61 -17.61 -0.71
N ASP A 156 6.62 -17.23 0.09
CA ASP A 156 6.86 -16.49 1.32
C ASP A 156 5.86 -16.85 2.41
N ALA A 157 6.33 -16.72 3.64
CA ALA A 157 5.53 -16.80 4.85
C ALA A 157 6.20 -15.96 5.95
N PRO A 158 5.46 -15.19 6.73
CA PRO A 158 6.03 -14.43 7.83
C PRO A 158 6.74 -15.34 8.83
N ARG A 159 7.96 -14.96 9.22
CA ARG A 159 8.74 -15.69 10.24
C ARG A 159 8.11 -15.60 11.63
N PHE A 160 7.45 -14.47 11.94
CA PHE A 160 6.80 -14.22 13.21
C PHE A 160 5.31 -13.99 13.01
N SER A 161 4.49 -14.62 13.84
CA SER A 161 3.02 -14.44 13.82
C SER A 161 2.59 -13.07 14.39
N TYR A 162 3.39 -12.47 15.26
CA TYR A 162 3.18 -11.12 15.81
C TYR A 162 4.21 -10.15 15.21
N ARG A 163 3.73 -9.18 14.45
CA ARG A 163 4.56 -8.14 13.83
C ARG A 163 3.91 -6.80 14.10
N GLY A 164 4.42 -6.09 15.11
CA GLY A 164 3.83 -4.87 15.64
C GLY A 164 4.56 -3.60 15.23
N GLY A 165 3.79 -2.52 15.06
CA GLY A 165 4.28 -1.16 15.01
C GLY A 165 3.46 -0.28 15.95
N MET A 166 4.10 0.66 16.65
CA MET A 166 3.46 1.54 17.62
C MET A 166 3.46 2.98 17.11
N LEU A 167 2.34 3.68 17.33
CA LEU A 167 2.24 5.13 17.15
C LEU A 167 1.77 5.76 18.46
N ASP A 168 2.62 6.66 18.99
CA ASP A 168 2.28 7.52 20.11
C ASP A 168 1.52 8.75 19.58
N VAL A 169 0.21 8.77 19.82
CA VAL A 169 -0.66 9.91 19.47
C VAL A 169 -0.94 10.80 20.68
N ALA A 170 -0.42 10.41 21.85
CA ALA A 170 -0.71 11.10 23.11
C ALA A 170 0.26 12.27 23.34
N ARG A 171 1.57 12.09 23.14
CA ARG A 171 2.54 13.19 23.21
C ARG A 171 2.25 14.24 22.13
N HIS A 172 1.91 13.78 20.91
CA HIS A 172 1.40 14.64 19.83
C HIS A 172 0.21 13.97 19.17
N TYR A 173 -0.88 14.73 19.02
CA TYR A 173 -2.08 14.26 18.35
C TYR A 173 -1.85 14.20 16.83
N PHE A 174 -2.22 13.09 16.22
CA PHE A 174 -2.25 12.90 14.78
C PHE A 174 -3.70 12.87 14.27
N THR A 175 -3.96 13.50 13.14
CA THR A 175 -5.28 13.46 12.52
C THR A 175 -5.66 12.04 12.11
N LEU A 176 -6.97 11.79 11.96
CA LEU A 176 -7.50 10.50 11.50
C LEU A 176 -6.81 10.02 10.21
N ASP A 177 -6.64 10.92 9.24
CA ASP A 177 -5.97 10.61 7.96
C ASP A 177 -4.49 10.24 8.16
N SER A 178 -3.80 10.89 9.09
CA SER A 178 -2.42 10.54 9.41
C SER A 178 -2.31 9.14 10.02
N VAL A 179 -3.25 8.76 10.88
CA VAL A 179 -3.31 7.41 11.47
C VAL A 179 -3.62 6.37 10.39
N LYS A 180 -4.57 6.63 9.48
CA LYS A 180 -4.84 5.75 8.33
C LYS A 180 -3.63 5.58 7.44
N ARG A 181 -2.91 6.68 7.12
CA ARG A 181 -1.66 6.60 6.36
C ARG A 181 -0.60 5.76 7.07
N TYR A 182 -0.49 5.86 8.39
CA TYR A 182 0.41 5.00 9.17
C TYR A 182 0.02 3.52 9.05
N ILE A 183 -1.28 3.20 9.12
CA ILE A 183 -1.81 1.85 8.91
C ILE A 183 -1.47 1.34 7.50
N ASP A 184 -1.56 2.17 6.46
CA ASP A 184 -1.18 1.80 5.09
C ASP A 184 0.32 1.46 4.98
N LEU A 185 1.17 2.19 5.70
CA LEU A 185 2.61 1.89 5.76
C LEU A 185 2.87 0.58 6.50
N LEU A 186 2.17 0.33 7.62
CA LEU A 186 2.24 -0.96 8.33
C LEU A 186 1.83 -2.12 7.40
N ALA A 187 0.70 -1.96 6.69
CA ALA A 187 0.20 -2.95 5.73
C ALA A 187 1.21 -3.24 4.62
N MET A 188 1.83 -2.20 4.05
CA MET A 188 2.84 -2.33 3.01
C MET A 188 4.04 -3.17 3.45
N HIS A 189 4.37 -3.15 4.74
CA HIS A 189 5.47 -3.91 5.33
C HIS A 189 5.03 -5.22 6.01
N ASN A 190 3.81 -5.69 5.73
CA ASN A 190 3.25 -6.93 6.26
C ASN A 190 3.17 -6.97 7.81
N ILE A 191 3.07 -5.81 8.45
CA ILE A 191 2.80 -5.66 9.88
C ILE A 191 1.33 -5.99 10.13
N ASN A 192 1.04 -6.78 11.17
CA ASN A 192 -0.32 -7.25 11.46
C ASN A 192 -0.84 -6.82 12.85
N ARG A 193 -0.09 -5.98 13.56
CA ARG A 193 -0.51 -5.40 14.85
C ARG A 193 -0.19 -3.92 14.86
N PHE A 194 -1.20 -3.10 15.13
CA PHE A 194 -1.04 -1.66 15.34
C PHE A 194 -1.24 -1.36 16.82
N HIS A 195 -0.17 -1.04 17.51
CA HIS A 195 -0.17 -0.59 18.90
C HIS A 195 -0.47 0.92 18.90
N TRP A 196 -1.64 1.28 19.38
CA TRP A 196 -2.14 2.65 19.38
C TRP A 196 -2.10 3.23 20.79
N HIS A 197 -1.08 4.05 21.08
CA HIS A 197 -0.84 4.63 22.38
C HIS A 197 -1.66 5.91 22.56
N LEU A 198 -2.72 5.84 23.38
CA LEU A 198 -3.81 6.83 23.44
C LEU A 198 -3.78 7.75 24.63
N SER A 199 -2.97 7.49 25.65
CA SER A 199 -2.94 8.30 26.88
C SER A 199 -1.53 8.53 27.38
N GLU A 200 -1.26 9.78 27.80
CA GLU A 200 0.02 10.22 28.34
C GLU A 200 -0.15 11.47 29.23
N ASP A 201 0.94 11.90 29.87
CA ASP A 201 0.96 13.15 30.64
C ASP A 201 0.58 14.38 29.81
N GLN A 202 0.95 14.36 28.52
CA GLN A 202 0.71 15.47 27.59
C GLN A 202 -0.68 15.46 26.95
N GLY A 203 -1.46 14.40 27.13
CA GLY A 203 -2.82 14.37 26.66
C GLY A 203 -3.49 13.00 26.65
N TRP A 204 -4.79 13.04 26.87
CA TRP A 204 -5.73 11.93 26.71
C TRP A 204 -6.39 11.99 25.35
N ARG A 205 -6.36 10.93 24.54
CA ARG A 205 -6.73 11.00 23.12
C ARG A 205 -7.96 10.20 22.73
N ILE A 206 -8.65 9.54 23.65
CA ILE A 206 -9.84 8.73 23.32
C ILE A 206 -11.07 9.21 24.10
N GLU A 207 -12.18 9.41 23.39
CA GLU A 207 -13.45 9.79 24.01
C GLU A 207 -13.98 8.69 24.94
N ILE A 208 -14.29 9.08 26.18
CA ILE A 208 -15.01 8.25 27.14
C ILE A 208 -16.30 8.98 27.51
N LYS A 209 -17.43 8.62 26.88
CA LYS A 209 -18.71 9.36 27.00
C LYS A 209 -19.19 9.56 28.42
N CYS A 210 -18.93 8.60 29.34
CA CYS A 210 -19.28 8.73 30.76
C CYS A 210 -18.24 9.52 31.59
N ARG A 211 -17.15 9.98 30.96
CA ARG A 211 -16.08 10.78 31.58
C ARG A 211 -15.63 11.91 30.62
N PRO A 212 -16.51 12.87 30.28
CA PRO A 212 -16.24 13.85 29.22
C PRO A 212 -15.03 14.75 29.53
N LEU A 213 -14.70 15.01 30.79
CA LEU A 213 -13.56 15.83 31.19
C LEU A 213 -12.22 15.26 30.71
N LEU A 214 -12.12 13.93 30.47
CA LEU A 214 -10.92 13.32 29.92
C LEU A 214 -10.56 13.88 28.53
N THR A 215 -11.56 14.27 27.74
CA THR A 215 -11.33 14.89 26.43
C THR A 215 -11.54 16.40 26.44
N GLU A 216 -12.49 16.93 27.20
CA GLU A 216 -12.71 18.37 27.28
C GLU A 216 -11.52 19.14 27.85
N LYS A 217 -10.85 18.57 28.85
CA LYS A 217 -9.67 19.11 29.53
C LYS A 217 -8.40 18.29 29.21
N GLY A 218 -8.43 17.00 29.48
CA GLY A 218 -7.25 16.12 29.38
C GLY A 218 -6.67 15.98 27.98
N SER A 219 -7.41 16.31 26.92
CA SER A 219 -6.89 16.31 25.56
C SER A 219 -6.13 17.59 25.18
N LYS A 220 -6.09 18.60 26.06
CA LYS A 220 -5.58 19.96 25.75
C LYS A 220 -4.41 20.30 26.67
N ARG A 221 -3.47 21.08 26.17
CA ARG A 221 -2.41 21.72 26.93
C ARG A 221 -2.18 23.16 26.46
N THR A 222 -1.68 24.01 27.34
CA THR A 222 -1.45 25.44 27.05
C THR A 222 -0.25 25.67 26.15
N GLU A 223 0.74 24.79 26.23
CA GLU A 223 2.00 24.91 25.50
C GLU A 223 2.71 23.55 25.37
N THR A 224 3.66 23.47 24.46
CA THR A 224 4.45 22.27 24.24
C THR A 224 5.93 22.57 24.48
N VAL A 225 6.64 21.64 25.16
CA VAL A 225 8.10 21.76 25.36
C VAL A 225 8.83 21.65 24.02
N ILE A 226 9.77 22.57 23.79
CA ILE A 226 10.63 22.57 22.59
C ILE A 226 11.88 21.73 22.88
N GLY A 227 11.99 20.60 22.17
CA GLY A 227 13.09 19.65 22.41
C GLY A 227 12.87 18.77 23.64
N ARG A 228 13.85 17.90 23.94
CA ARG A 228 13.76 16.96 25.04
C ARG A 228 14.21 17.59 26.35
N ASN A 229 13.30 17.71 27.31
CA ASN A 229 13.58 18.19 28.69
C ASN A 229 14.31 19.56 28.72
N SER A 230 14.04 20.43 27.76
CA SER A 230 14.75 21.74 27.66
C SER A 230 14.27 22.78 28.67
N GLY A 231 13.05 22.61 29.23
CA GLY A 231 12.38 23.65 30.03
C GLY A 231 11.94 24.88 29.23
N VAL A 232 12.10 24.87 27.90
CA VAL A 232 11.63 25.93 27.00
C VAL A 232 10.35 25.49 26.35
N TYR A 233 9.34 26.36 26.29
CA TYR A 233 8.01 26.08 25.78
C TYR A 233 7.67 26.99 24.60
N ASP A 234 6.77 26.53 23.71
CA ASP A 234 6.37 27.26 22.50
C ASP A 234 5.26 28.30 22.74
N GLY A 235 4.63 28.31 23.93
CA GLY A 235 3.54 29.20 24.28
C GLY A 235 2.28 29.03 23.42
N LYS A 236 2.10 27.89 22.74
CA LYS A 236 0.98 27.64 21.85
C LYS A 236 0.05 26.55 22.40
N PRO A 237 -1.26 26.83 22.52
CA PRO A 237 -2.23 25.79 22.87
C PRO A 237 -2.20 24.64 21.87
N TYR A 238 -2.29 23.42 22.38
CA TYR A 238 -2.27 22.22 21.59
C TYR A 238 -3.26 21.19 22.14
N GLY A 239 -3.89 20.39 21.25
CA GLY A 239 -4.84 19.36 21.67
C GLY A 239 -5.47 18.63 20.51
N GLY A 240 -6.30 17.67 20.86
CA GLY A 240 -7.06 16.82 19.95
C GLY A 240 -7.33 15.48 20.60
N PHE A 241 -8.38 14.81 20.15
CA PHE A 241 -8.76 13.47 20.58
C PHE A 241 -9.55 12.79 19.47
N TYR A 242 -9.73 11.47 19.59
CA TYR A 242 -10.58 10.68 18.71
C TYR A 242 -11.91 10.41 19.39
N THR A 243 -13.00 10.64 18.68
CA THR A 243 -14.33 10.18 19.08
C THR A 243 -14.40 8.66 19.05
N GLN A 244 -15.41 8.07 19.70
CA GLN A 244 -15.59 6.62 19.61
C GLN A 244 -15.92 6.17 18.18
N GLU A 245 -16.58 7.02 17.41
CA GLU A 245 -16.89 6.78 15.99
C GLU A 245 -15.59 6.75 15.16
N GLU A 246 -14.70 7.72 15.32
CA GLU A 246 -13.40 7.75 14.67
C GLU A 246 -12.51 6.56 15.08
N ALA A 247 -12.57 6.15 16.36
CA ALA A 247 -11.86 4.96 16.82
C ALA A 247 -12.39 3.69 16.15
N ARG A 248 -13.72 3.53 15.99
CA ARG A 248 -14.30 2.40 15.24
C ARG A 248 -13.88 2.42 13.78
N GLU A 249 -13.82 3.60 13.16
CA GLU A 249 -13.36 3.78 11.78
C GLU A 249 -11.92 3.31 11.62
N ILE A 250 -11.02 3.67 12.54
CA ILE A 250 -9.63 3.20 12.52
C ILE A 250 -9.54 1.68 12.66
N VAL A 251 -10.33 1.09 13.57
CA VAL A 251 -10.37 -0.37 13.75
C VAL A 251 -10.84 -1.08 12.49
N ALA A 252 -11.91 -0.58 11.85
CA ALA A 252 -12.43 -1.14 10.61
C ALA A 252 -11.41 -0.99 9.45
N TYR A 253 -10.82 0.20 9.31
CA TYR A 253 -9.81 0.48 8.30
C TYR A 253 -8.56 -0.43 8.41
N ALA A 254 -8.12 -0.69 9.64
CA ALA A 254 -7.03 -1.61 9.91
C ALA A 254 -7.43 -3.07 9.63
N ALA A 255 -8.66 -3.47 10.01
CA ALA A 255 -9.17 -4.83 9.80
C ALA A 255 -9.27 -5.20 8.31
N ASP A 256 -9.64 -4.25 7.44
CA ASP A 256 -9.64 -4.42 5.99
C ASP A 256 -8.24 -4.71 5.42
N ARG A 257 -7.19 -4.34 6.17
CA ARG A 257 -5.77 -4.59 5.85
C ARG A 257 -5.14 -5.71 6.68
N TYR A 258 -5.98 -6.52 7.34
CA TYR A 258 -5.56 -7.63 8.21
C TYR A 258 -4.68 -7.20 9.39
N ILE A 259 -4.86 -5.98 9.87
CA ILE A 259 -4.17 -5.41 11.02
C ILE A 259 -5.11 -5.35 12.22
N THR A 260 -4.72 -5.96 13.34
CA THR A 260 -5.43 -5.84 14.61
C THR A 260 -4.93 -4.60 15.35
N VAL A 261 -5.83 -3.71 15.74
CA VAL A 261 -5.51 -2.56 16.58
C VAL A 261 -5.46 -2.99 18.04
N ILE A 262 -4.39 -2.61 18.73
CA ILE A 262 -4.18 -2.82 20.17
C ILE A 262 -4.14 -1.43 20.81
N PRO A 263 -5.27 -0.94 21.37
CA PRO A 263 -5.29 0.34 22.06
C PRO A 263 -4.59 0.21 23.40
N GLU A 264 -3.80 1.21 23.75
CA GLU A 264 -3.11 1.30 25.04
C GLU A 264 -3.62 2.50 25.81
N ILE A 265 -3.97 2.26 27.08
CA ILE A 265 -4.25 3.25 28.11
C ILE A 265 -3.31 2.95 29.27
N ASP A 266 -2.35 3.83 29.49
CA ASP A 266 -1.36 3.70 30.55
C ASP A 266 -1.92 4.06 31.93
N MET A 267 -1.54 3.27 32.94
CA MET A 267 -1.79 3.55 34.36
C MET A 267 -0.93 2.66 35.26
N PRO A 268 -0.53 3.13 36.48
CA PRO A 268 -0.78 4.46 37.06
C PRO A 268 0.19 5.55 36.59
N GLY A 269 1.25 5.20 35.90
CA GLY A 269 2.15 6.15 35.22
C GLY A 269 1.53 6.76 33.99
N HIS A 270 2.12 7.85 33.48
CA HIS A 270 1.71 8.50 32.23
C HIS A 270 0.23 8.95 32.21
N MET A 271 -0.29 9.40 33.36
CA MET A 271 -1.71 9.73 33.57
C MET A 271 -2.00 11.20 33.86
N MET A 272 -1.03 12.10 33.78
CA MET A 272 -1.30 13.52 34.09
C MET A 272 -2.40 14.10 33.23
N GLY A 273 -2.51 13.70 31.95
CA GLY A 273 -3.62 14.09 31.08
C GLY A 273 -5.01 13.65 31.58
N ALA A 274 -5.10 12.63 32.42
CA ALA A 274 -6.35 12.15 33.04
C ALA A 274 -6.64 12.77 34.41
N LEU A 275 -5.64 13.38 35.07
CA LEU A 275 -5.73 13.92 36.43
C LEU A 275 -6.06 15.43 36.50
N HIS A 276 -6.15 16.09 35.36
CA HIS A 276 -6.46 17.54 35.25
C HIS A 276 -7.92 17.89 35.42
#